data_a7310a15261ca40d0dc1ab1d5f88e5bc
#
_entry.id   a7310a15261ca40d0dc1ab1d5f88e5bc
#
_cell.length_a   1.000
_cell.length_b   1.000
_cell.length_c   1.000
_cell.angle_alpha   90.00
_cell.angle_beta   90.00
_cell.angle_gamma   90.00
#
_symmetry.space_group_name_H-M   'P 1'
#
loop_
_entity.id
_entity.type
_entity.pdbx_description
1 polymer ?
#
loop_
_entity_poly.entity_id
_entity_poly.type
_entity_poly.pdbx_seq_one_letter_code
_entity_poly.pdbx_strand_id
1 'polypeptide(L)'
;VLRGLPDARLAHFACHARARFDSPMFSSLLLDDGEVTLYDIEQLDGAPQTVILAACDSGSAVIASGDEIIGLAGAFLSLGAKTVVAPLFTVSDAATAAMMIHFHEQLAAGADAAAALAELGTSADPVVAFTTRSFVCFGTA
;
A
#
# COMPACT_ATOMS: atom_id res chain seq x y z
N VAL A 1 6.38 -15.38 -1.59
CA VAL A 1 6.41 -13.94 -1.24
C VAL A 1 6.68 -13.75 0.25
N LEU A 2 5.91 -14.32 1.16
CA LEU A 2 6.00 -14.04 2.60
C LEU A 2 7.39 -14.26 3.23
N ARG A 3 8.12 -15.30 2.81
CA ARG A 3 9.43 -15.65 3.40
C ARG A 3 10.52 -14.60 3.21
N GLY A 4 10.42 -13.75 2.20
CA GLY A 4 11.44 -12.72 1.92
C GLY A 4 11.05 -11.34 2.42
N LEU A 5 9.86 -11.15 2.95
CA LEU A 5 9.37 -9.83 3.38
C LEU A 5 10.16 -9.23 4.53
N PRO A 6 10.49 -9.97 5.62
CA PRO A 6 11.19 -9.38 6.77
C PRO A 6 12.56 -8.78 6.42
N ASP A 7 13.25 -9.36 5.44
CA ASP A 7 14.59 -8.94 5.03
C ASP A 7 14.60 -7.86 3.95
N ALA A 8 13.44 -7.53 3.37
CA ALA A 8 13.33 -6.54 2.32
C ALA A 8 13.43 -5.12 2.88
N ARG A 9 14.13 -4.23 2.17
CA ARG A 9 14.11 -2.79 2.51
C ARG A 9 12.79 -2.15 2.11
N LEU A 10 12.23 -2.57 0.99
CA LEU A 10 10.97 -2.07 0.44
C LEU A 10 10.18 -3.23 -0.16
N ALA A 11 8.89 -3.27 0.12
CA ALA A 11 7.94 -4.12 -0.55
C ALA A 11 6.83 -3.29 -1.18
N HIS A 12 6.52 -3.54 -2.45
CA HIS A 12 5.42 -2.93 -3.16
C HIS A 12 4.41 -4.00 -3.58
N PHE A 13 3.22 -3.92 -3.04
CA PHE A 13 2.09 -4.77 -3.38
C PHE A 13 1.21 -4.07 -4.41
N ALA A 14 1.50 -4.31 -5.69
CA ALA A 14 0.68 -3.88 -6.82
C ALA A 14 -0.26 -5.03 -7.21
N CYS A 15 -1.36 -5.19 -6.49
CA CYS A 15 -2.26 -6.34 -6.62
C CYS A 15 -3.70 -5.93 -6.30
N HIS A 16 -4.63 -6.88 -6.36
CA HIS A 16 -5.97 -6.67 -5.86
C HIS A 16 -6.05 -7.00 -4.37
N ALA A 17 -6.95 -6.34 -3.66
CA ALA A 17 -7.33 -6.69 -2.31
C ALA A 17 -8.76 -7.27 -2.29
N ARG A 18 -9.04 -8.11 -1.31
CA ARG A 18 -10.38 -8.63 -1.03
C ARG A 18 -10.73 -8.36 0.42
N ALA A 19 -11.77 -7.57 0.62
CA ALA A 19 -12.30 -7.25 1.93
C ALA A 19 -13.20 -8.38 2.48
N ARG A 20 -13.08 -8.67 3.77
CA ARG A 20 -13.94 -9.61 4.50
C ARG A 20 -14.55 -8.91 5.71
N PHE A 21 -15.73 -8.27 5.52
CA PHE A 21 -16.42 -7.53 6.59
C PHE A 21 -16.89 -8.41 7.75
N ASP A 22 -17.23 -9.66 7.44
CA ASP A 22 -17.63 -10.68 8.42
C ASP A 22 -16.43 -11.16 9.28
N SER A 23 -15.24 -11.04 8.76
CA SER A 23 -14.02 -11.49 9.42
C SER A 23 -12.79 -10.75 8.89
N PRO A 24 -12.49 -9.54 9.39
CA PRO A 24 -11.40 -8.66 8.87
C PRO A 24 -10.02 -9.33 8.81
N MET A 25 -9.73 -10.27 9.72
CA MET A 25 -8.47 -11.03 9.73
C MET A 25 -8.24 -11.88 8.47
N PHE A 26 -9.30 -12.15 7.73
CA PHE A 26 -9.25 -12.88 6.46
C PHE A 26 -9.40 -11.97 5.24
N SER A 27 -9.39 -10.65 5.43
CA SER A 27 -9.13 -9.73 4.33
C SER A 27 -7.75 -10.01 3.77
N SER A 28 -7.61 -9.98 2.44
CA SER A 28 -6.42 -10.52 1.79
C SER A 28 -5.93 -9.67 0.61
N LEU A 29 -4.64 -9.80 0.34
CA LEU A 29 -4.00 -9.39 -0.90
C LEU A 29 -4.00 -10.58 -1.86
N LEU A 30 -4.42 -10.37 -3.10
CA LEU A 30 -4.49 -11.40 -4.12
C LEU A 30 -3.21 -11.36 -4.96
N LEU A 31 -2.29 -12.27 -4.69
CA LEU A 31 -1.02 -12.40 -5.41
C LEU A 31 -1.11 -13.56 -6.42
N ASP A 32 -0.20 -13.60 -7.37
CA ASP A 32 -0.15 -14.66 -8.40
C ASP A 32 0.07 -16.07 -7.81
N ASP A 33 0.76 -16.14 -6.68
CA ASP A 33 1.06 -17.39 -5.96
C ASP A 33 0.06 -17.71 -4.84
N GLY A 34 -1.03 -16.94 -4.72
CA GLY A 34 -2.11 -17.18 -3.78
C GLY A 34 -2.54 -15.94 -2.99
N GLU A 35 -3.51 -16.14 -2.11
CA GLU A 35 -3.98 -15.09 -1.20
C GLU A 35 -3.05 -14.99 0.01
N VAL A 36 -2.79 -13.75 0.43
CA VAL A 36 -2.08 -13.44 1.68
C VAL A 36 -3.05 -12.67 2.57
N THR A 37 -3.50 -13.30 3.65
CA THR A 37 -4.45 -12.70 4.58
C THR A 37 -3.76 -11.79 5.58
N LEU A 38 -4.54 -10.92 6.24
CA LEU A 38 -4.06 -10.14 7.38
C LEU A 38 -3.50 -11.07 8.47
N TYR A 39 -4.17 -12.21 8.72
CA TYR A 39 -3.68 -13.22 9.64
C TYR A 39 -2.30 -13.76 9.27
N ASP A 40 -2.05 -14.05 7.98
CA ASP A 40 -0.74 -14.53 7.51
C ASP A 40 0.35 -13.46 7.70
N ILE A 41 0.01 -12.19 7.48
CA ILE A 41 0.93 -11.07 7.69
C ILE A 41 1.31 -10.97 9.17
N GLU A 42 0.34 -11.06 10.08
CA GLU A 42 0.60 -10.98 11.53
C GLU A 42 1.46 -12.13 12.08
N GLN A 43 1.59 -13.23 11.34
CA GLN A 43 2.48 -14.35 11.71
C GLN A 43 3.93 -14.17 11.26
N LEU A 44 4.26 -13.07 10.57
CA LEU A 44 5.63 -12.78 10.14
C LEU A 44 6.50 -12.36 11.33
N ASP A 45 7.78 -12.69 11.27
CA ASP A 45 8.78 -12.31 12.28
C ASP A 45 9.25 -10.85 12.15
N GLY A 46 8.74 -10.11 11.17
CA GLY A 46 9.09 -8.73 10.91
C GLY A 46 8.50 -8.21 9.62
N ALA A 47 8.79 -6.95 9.28
CA ALA A 47 8.31 -6.28 8.09
C ALA A 47 9.42 -5.54 7.33
N PRO A 48 9.24 -5.28 6.02
CA PRO A 48 10.09 -4.35 5.28
C PRO A 48 10.11 -2.98 5.94
N GLN A 49 11.21 -2.25 5.79
CA GLN A 49 11.27 -0.87 6.32
C GLN A 49 10.22 0.03 5.69
N THR A 50 9.98 -0.14 4.39
CA THR A 50 8.96 0.60 3.65
C THR A 50 8.02 -0.39 2.97
N VAL A 51 6.72 -0.22 3.17
CA VAL A 51 5.68 -0.99 2.50
C VAL A 51 4.80 -0.05 1.67
N ILE A 52 4.58 -0.39 0.42
CA ILE A 52 3.67 0.31 -0.48
C ILE A 52 2.52 -0.62 -0.81
N LEU A 53 1.32 -0.26 -0.41
CA LEU A 53 0.09 -0.99 -0.70
C LEU A 53 -0.62 -0.26 -1.85
N ALA A 54 -0.36 -0.65 -3.09
CA ALA A 54 -1.08 -0.17 -4.26
C ALA A 54 -2.17 -1.19 -4.64
N ALA A 55 -2.97 -1.57 -3.64
CA ALA A 55 -4.02 -2.57 -3.76
C ALA A 55 -5.39 -1.91 -3.62
N CYS A 56 -6.25 -2.06 -4.60
CA CYS A 56 -7.63 -1.58 -4.58
C CYS A 56 -8.59 -2.76 -4.71
N ASP A 57 -9.72 -2.69 -4.03
CA ASP A 57 -10.79 -3.67 -4.23
C ASP A 57 -11.44 -3.43 -5.60
N SER A 58 -11.32 -4.40 -6.50
CA SER A 58 -11.84 -4.33 -7.88
C SER A 58 -13.31 -4.73 -8.02
N GLY A 59 -14.03 -5.00 -6.93
CA GLY A 59 -15.32 -5.68 -7.08
C GLY A 59 -16.45 -5.35 -6.13
N SER A 60 -16.30 -4.61 -5.06
CA SER A 60 -17.37 -4.40 -4.09
C SER A 60 -17.39 -3.02 -3.47
N ALA A 61 -18.58 -2.43 -3.52
CA ALA A 61 -19.05 -1.25 -2.81
C ALA A 61 -18.03 -0.33 -2.10
N VAL A 62 -17.96 0.82 -2.62
CA VAL A 62 -17.19 2.07 -2.36
C VAL A 62 -16.90 2.47 -0.89
N ILE A 63 -17.41 1.80 0.13
CA ILE A 63 -17.37 2.33 1.50
C ILE A 63 -16.39 1.57 2.43
N ALA A 64 -15.90 0.42 2.04
CA ALA A 64 -15.20 -0.47 2.95
C ALA A 64 -13.70 -0.66 2.69
N SER A 65 -13.20 -0.29 1.53
CA SER A 65 -11.80 -0.49 1.15
C SER A 65 -10.80 0.25 2.05
N GLY A 66 -11.20 1.34 2.68
CA GLY A 66 -10.32 2.13 3.55
C GLY A 66 -9.94 1.41 4.85
N ASP A 67 -10.90 0.78 5.50
CA ASP A 67 -10.69 0.18 6.82
C ASP A 67 -9.78 -1.05 6.76
N GLU A 68 -9.89 -1.88 5.72
CA GLU A 68 -9.02 -3.04 5.53
C GLU A 68 -7.59 -2.64 5.16
N ILE A 69 -7.45 -1.64 4.31
CA ILE A 69 -6.12 -1.09 3.96
C ILE A 69 -5.45 -0.49 5.20
N ILE A 70 -6.21 0.19 6.06
CA ILE A 70 -5.72 0.68 7.35
C ILE A 70 -5.34 -0.49 8.26
N GLY A 71 -6.12 -1.58 8.27
CA GLY A 71 -5.80 -2.80 9.01
C GLY A 71 -4.48 -3.43 8.55
N LEU A 72 -4.28 -3.57 7.23
CA LEU A 72 -3.02 -4.06 6.66
C LEU A 72 -1.85 -3.13 6.98
N ALA A 73 -2.04 -1.83 6.85
CA ALA A 73 -1.01 -0.85 7.21
C ALA A 73 -0.63 -0.94 8.69
N GLY A 74 -1.62 -1.07 9.58
CA GLY A 74 -1.43 -1.26 11.01
C GLY A 74 -0.63 -2.53 11.34
N ALA A 75 -0.93 -3.64 10.67
CA ALA A 75 -0.20 -4.91 10.84
C ALA A 75 1.28 -4.74 10.47
N PHE A 76 1.59 -4.17 9.31
CA PHE A 76 2.98 -3.94 8.91
C PHE A 76 3.72 -2.99 9.86
N LEU A 77 3.07 -1.92 10.33
CA LEU A 77 3.66 -1.03 11.34
C LEU A 77 3.94 -1.76 12.65
N SER A 78 3.02 -2.61 13.10
CA SER A 78 3.19 -3.43 14.33
C SER A 78 4.33 -4.41 14.22
N LEU A 79 4.62 -4.92 13.02
CA LEU A 79 5.74 -5.79 12.71
C LEU A 79 7.08 -5.05 12.52
N GLY A 80 7.09 -3.72 12.66
CA GLY A 80 8.30 -2.91 12.61
C GLY A 80 8.57 -2.19 11.30
N ALA A 81 7.62 -2.15 10.37
CA ALA A 81 7.74 -1.25 9.22
C ALA A 81 7.83 0.20 9.72
N LYS A 82 8.76 0.97 9.15
CA LYS A 82 8.90 2.40 9.49
C LYS A 82 7.86 3.24 8.76
N THR A 83 7.58 2.86 7.53
CA THR A 83 6.72 3.62 6.63
C THR A 83 5.80 2.69 5.86
N VAL A 84 4.51 3.00 5.85
CA VAL A 84 3.53 2.33 5.00
C VAL A 84 2.81 3.38 4.17
N VAL A 85 2.81 3.21 2.85
CA VAL A 85 2.08 4.05 1.90
C VAL A 85 0.88 3.28 1.40
N ALA A 86 -0.31 3.84 1.52
CA ALA A 86 -1.55 3.16 1.15
C ALA A 86 -2.64 4.13 0.68
N PRO A 87 -3.52 3.72 -0.24
CA PRO A 87 -4.64 4.54 -0.68
C PRO A 87 -5.77 4.52 0.35
N LEU A 88 -6.40 5.66 0.60
CA LEU A 88 -7.63 5.75 1.42
C LEU A 88 -8.90 5.58 0.58
N PHE A 89 -8.79 5.75 -0.74
CA PHE A 89 -9.92 5.67 -1.66
C PHE A 89 -9.55 4.81 -2.86
N THR A 90 -10.55 4.22 -3.49
CA THR A 90 -10.37 3.47 -4.72
C THR A 90 -9.89 4.41 -5.84
N VAL A 91 -8.79 4.05 -6.47
CA VAL A 91 -8.20 4.73 -7.63
C VAL A 91 -8.08 3.75 -8.79
N SER A 92 -8.04 4.27 -10.02
CA SER A 92 -7.88 3.40 -11.17
C SER A 92 -6.47 2.82 -11.25
N ASP A 93 -6.34 1.57 -11.69
CA ASP A 93 -5.05 0.88 -11.82
C ASP A 93 -4.10 1.64 -12.76
N ALA A 94 -4.62 2.16 -13.88
CA ALA A 94 -3.81 2.92 -14.83
C ALA A 94 -3.25 4.22 -14.25
N ALA A 95 -4.08 4.97 -13.48
CA ALA A 95 -3.66 6.20 -12.83
C ALA A 95 -2.66 5.90 -11.69
N THR A 96 -2.90 4.82 -10.93
CA THR A 96 -1.99 4.36 -9.89
C THR A 96 -0.65 3.94 -10.47
N ALA A 97 -0.63 3.18 -11.56
CA ALA A 97 0.61 2.78 -12.22
C ALA A 97 1.43 3.98 -12.67
N ALA A 98 0.79 4.97 -13.32
CA ALA A 98 1.46 6.19 -13.76
C ALA A 98 2.07 6.97 -12.58
N MET A 99 1.32 7.16 -11.50
CA MET A 99 1.80 7.83 -10.29
C MET A 99 2.94 7.06 -9.63
N MET A 100 2.82 5.74 -9.50
CA MET A 100 3.82 4.89 -8.84
C MET A 100 5.16 4.88 -9.57
N ILE A 101 5.19 5.03 -10.90
CA ILE A 101 6.45 5.19 -11.64
C ILE A 101 7.22 6.41 -11.11
N HIS A 102 6.58 7.57 -11.08
CA HIS A 102 7.21 8.80 -10.58
C HIS A 102 7.55 8.72 -9.09
N PHE A 103 6.68 8.07 -8.31
CA PHE A 103 6.93 7.86 -6.89
C PHE A 103 8.21 7.04 -6.65
N HIS A 104 8.36 5.93 -7.36
CA HIS A 104 9.57 5.12 -7.27
C HIS A 104 10.83 5.82 -7.80
N GLU A 105 10.72 6.66 -8.83
CA GLU A 105 11.82 7.48 -9.31
C GLU A 105 12.34 8.42 -8.20
N GLN A 106 11.45 9.06 -7.46
CA GLN A 106 11.82 9.92 -6.34
C GLN A 106 12.43 9.15 -5.16
N LEU A 107 11.85 7.99 -4.80
CA LEU A 107 12.46 7.11 -3.78
C LEU A 107 13.86 6.66 -4.19
N ALA A 108 14.07 6.31 -5.46
CA ALA A 108 15.38 5.93 -5.98
C ALA A 108 16.39 7.10 -5.97
N ALA A 109 15.91 8.32 -6.10
CA ALA A 109 16.71 9.54 -5.97
C ALA A 109 17.03 9.91 -4.50
N GLY A 110 16.49 9.17 -3.53
CA GLY A 110 16.74 9.33 -2.11
C GLY A 110 15.71 10.18 -1.35
N ALA A 111 14.59 10.53 -1.98
CA ALA A 111 13.48 11.16 -1.27
C ALA A 111 12.85 10.17 -0.27
N ASP A 112 12.37 10.67 0.87
CA ASP A 112 11.49 9.91 1.72
C ASP A 112 10.08 9.80 1.12
N ALA A 113 9.31 8.82 1.56
CA ALA A 113 8.00 8.54 0.99
C ALA A 113 7.00 9.68 1.18
N ALA A 114 7.04 10.36 2.32
CA ALA A 114 6.12 11.45 2.61
C ALA A 114 6.44 12.69 1.73
N ALA A 115 7.73 13.02 1.58
CA ALA A 115 8.17 14.10 0.69
C ALA A 115 7.81 13.82 -0.77
N ALA A 116 8.03 12.57 -1.23
CA ALA A 116 7.67 12.15 -2.59
C ALA A 116 6.16 12.29 -2.86
N LEU A 117 5.30 11.85 -1.93
CA LEU A 117 3.86 12.04 -2.05
C LEU A 117 3.46 13.53 -2.04
N ALA A 118 4.07 14.34 -1.17
CA ALA A 118 3.77 15.76 -1.10
C ALA A 118 4.09 16.47 -2.42
N GLU A 119 5.24 16.19 -3.01
CA GLU A 119 5.66 16.76 -4.28
C GLU A 119 4.74 16.31 -5.43
N LEU A 120 4.47 15.01 -5.56
CA LEU A 120 3.60 14.47 -6.60
C LEU A 120 2.15 14.96 -6.47
N GLY A 121 1.69 15.22 -5.25
CA GLY A 121 0.37 15.81 -4.98
C GLY A 121 0.20 17.22 -5.54
N THR A 122 1.30 17.89 -5.94
CA THR A 122 1.33 19.20 -6.60
C THR A 122 1.73 19.13 -8.07
N SER A 123 1.80 17.93 -8.65
CA SER A 123 2.16 17.71 -10.05
C SER A 123 1.29 18.54 -11.00
N ALA A 124 1.89 19.00 -12.09
CA ALA A 124 1.16 19.67 -13.17
C ALA A 124 0.22 18.72 -13.93
N ASP A 125 0.48 17.41 -13.87
CA ASP A 125 -0.45 16.39 -14.36
C ASP A 125 -1.59 16.20 -13.35
N PRO A 126 -2.84 16.56 -13.72
CA PRO A 126 -3.96 16.49 -12.79
C PRO A 126 -4.32 15.06 -12.39
N VAL A 127 -4.04 14.07 -13.24
CA VAL A 127 -4.28 12.65 -12.92
C VAL A 127 -3.30 12.19 -11.86
N VAL A 128 -2.03 12.50 -12.02
CA VAL A 128 -0.98 12.18 -11.03
C VAL A 128 -1.28 12.88 -9.71
N ALA A 129 -1.55 14.19 -9.74
CA ALA A 129 -1.84 14.96 -8.53
C ALA A 129 -3.07 14.46 -7.78
N PHE A 130 -4.17 14.16 -8.48
CA PHE A 130 -5.40 13.63 -7.87
C PHE A 130 -5.17 12.23 -7.28
N THR A 131 -4.54 11.35 -8.04
CA THR A 131 -4.26 9.97 -7.59
C THR A 131 -3.36 9.98 -6.38
N THR A 132 -2.30 10.79 -6.39
CA THR A 132 -1.37 10.91 -5.26
C THR A 132 -2.07 11.36 -3.98
N ARG A 133 -3.02 12.28 -4.06
CA ARG A 133 -3.79 12.77 -2.90
C ARG A 133 -4.71 11.71 -2.29
N SER A 134 -4.94 10.61 -2.98
CA SER A 134 -5.66 9.46 -2.45
C SER A 134 -4.79 8.58 -1.57
N PHE A 135 -3.46 8.73 -1.67
CA PHE A 135 -2.50 7.97 -0.87
C PHE A 135 -2.09 8.74 0.39
N VAL A 136 -1.87 8.00 1.45
CA VAL A 136 -1.31 8.51 2.71
C VAL A 136 -0.07 7.72 3.09
N CYS A 137 0.81 8.40 3.80
CA CYS A 137 2.00 7.83 4.41
C CYS A 137 1.77 7.68 5.91
N PHE A 138 1.82 6.45 6.41
CA PHE A 138 1.74 6.13 7.83
C PHE A 138 3.14 5.85 8.36
N GLY A 139 3.40 6.20 9.62
CA GLY A 139 4.66 5.93 10.29
C GLY A 139 5.61 7.12 10.30
N THR A 140 6.91 6.85 10.29
CA THR A 140 7.96 7.87 10.29
C THR A 140 8.62 7.96 8.92
N ALA A 141 8.93 9.16 8.51
CA ALA A 141 9.75 9.39 7.33
C ALA A 141 11.21 8.95 7.58
#